data_ae15d00c45c37c08118d3aba5a07713d
#
_entry.id   ae15d00c45c37c08118d3aba5a07713d
#
_cell.length_a   1.000
_cell.length_b   1.000
_cell.length_c   1.000
_cell.angle_alpha   90.00
_cell.angle_beta   90.00
_cell.angle_gamma   90.00
#
_symmetry.space_group_name_H-M   'P 1'
#
loop_
_entity.id
_entity.type
_entity.pdbx_description
1 polymer ?
#
loop_
_entity_poly.entity_id
_entity_poly.type
_entity_poly.pdbx_seq_one_letter_code
_entity_poly.pdbx_strand_id
1 'polypeptide(L)'
;MQLRKGTGLMLSFVLAVGTILTGGLSVKAEAASPMQITANTYIGDTGRMVESFDLQVSSAGSYADLRASDFVITGNFDGYPVNENNETVQNDYADDGVELSWADNILSLKVKPFKYSGGPVSAFAVTNGRYPELSFNKESVTVVKTRTFDDFVAGEFTGTNGEKLNYRLKLTESTAPQPLIVWLHGGGEVGTDNLKQLTENKGAVAWTDSGYDTSVLAVQFPENYGWKIYNNPEELSLMRDYFEVQAELIKELIVSGKVDPNRIYVVGVSSGGGGALRFLTQYPELFAGSIIVAAKDAVADYTGSVDKFKSELKDLTDVPVWLVHAQNDPITDSRTSTLTYEALTGLGNNQAKLTIYDDAFLASQQLYGDFRHCSWIPVFNDKNMLAWLFEQKKPAATSVSLLQDAQVTRAELAALLADQLKLSEVIGTDIYTDTVNSPEDLAIRQNKTAGIMKGTGAGLFNPDLAVTRAQLAMIADNVMRTTGQKQASSVANPVAFKDVPNGHWASEAIGRSVAAGILNGDSATQFAPNRPVTGAEATKFVELLTGRM
;
A
#
# COMPACT_ATOMS: atom_id res chain seq x y z
N MET A 1 -54.99 15.98 2.64
CA MET A 1 -55.40 17.17 3.39
C MET A 1 -54.14 18.04 3.48
N GLN A 2 -53.95 18.80 2.51
CA GLN A 2 -53.80 20.25 2.29
C GLN A 2 -53.02 21.00 3.38
N LEU A 3 -51.82 21.49 2.96
CA LEU A 3 -51.37 22.88 2.81
C LEU A 3 -51.02 23.69 4.08
N ARG A 4 -49.86 24.31 4.22
CA ARG A 4 -49.58 25.63 3.68
C ARG A 4 -48.13 26.06 3.85
N LYS A 5 -47.61 26.72 2.82
CA LYS A 5 -46.38 27.50 2.75
C LYS A 5 -46.48 28.76 3.61
N GLY A 6 -45.33 29.24 4.12
CA GLY A 6 -45.17 30.56 4.73
C GLY A 6 -43.80 31.14 4.41
N THR A 7 -43.77 32.02 3.42
CA THR A 7 -42.67 32.93 3.08
C THR A 7 -42.65 34.10 4.06
N GLY A 8 -41.50 34.34 4.68
CA GLY A 8 -41.23 35.50 5.55
C GLY A 8 -40.18 36.41 4.94
N LEU A 9 -40.62 37.58 4.50
CA LEU A 9 -39.83 38.71 3.96
C LEU A 9 -39.06 39.37 5.11
N MET A 10 -37.76 39.61 4.94
CA MET A 10 -36.99 40.51 5.83
C MET A 10 -37.05 41.94 5.30
N LEU A 11 -37.54 42.80 6.16
CA LEU A 11 -37.58 44.28 5.95
C LEU A 11 -36.31 44.89 6.55
N SER A 12 -35.55 45.58 5.72
CA SER A 12 -34.39 46.38 6.13
C SER A 12 -34.87 47.72 6.69
N PHE A 13 -34.47 48.07 7.91
CA PHE A 13 -34.60 49.43 8.42
C PHE A 13 -33.27 50.17 8.29
N VAL A 14 -33.27 51.21 7.46
CA VAL A 14 -32.23 52.24 7.41
C VAL A 14 -32.61 53.36 8.39
N LEU A 15 -31.79 53.59 9.40
CA LEU A 15 -31.88 54.79 10.22
C LEU A 15 -30.67 55.67 9.86
N ALA A 16 -30.96 56.78 9.21
CA ALA A 16 -30.01 57.88 9.01
C ALA A 16 -30.06 58.80 10.25
N VAL A 17 -28.95 59.02 10.92
CA VAL A 17 -28.78 60.10 11.89
C VAL A 17 -27.50 60.87 11.54
N GLY A 18 -27.71 62.15 11.51
CA GLY A 18 -26.84 63.16 10.92
C GLY A 18 -25.51 63.40 11.62
N THR A 19 -24.67 63.93 10.86
CA THR A 19 -23.31 64.40 11.06
C THR A 19 -23.19 65.52 12.11
N ILE A 20 -22.23 65.36 13.04
CA ILE A 20 -21.52 66.49 13.64
C ILE A 20 -20.03 66.25 13.43
N LEU A 21 -19.38 67.04 12.58
CA LEU A 21 -17.94 67.09 12.40
C LEU A 21 -17.28 67.69 13.64
N THR A 22 -16.51 66.91 14.38
CA THR A 22 -15.37 67.39 15.17
C THR A 22 -14.14 66.67 14.71
N GLY A 23 -13.21 67.43 14.10
CA GLY A 23 -11.93 66.87 13.59
C GLY A 23 -11.06 66.39 14.74
N GLY A 24 -10.94 65.09 14.81
CA GLY A 24 -9.92 64.38 15.53
C GLY A 24 -9.32 63.38 14.55
N LEU A 25 -8.07 63.55 14.21
CA LEU A 25 -7.27 62.53 13.48
C LEU A 25 -7.23 61.26 14.34
N SER A 26 -8.23 60.41 14.16
CA SER A 26 -8.16 59.01 14.62
C SER A 26 -7.23 58.29 13.67
N VAL A 27 -5.97 58.16 14.03
CA VAL A 27 -5.09 57.14 13.51
C VAL A 27 -5.75 55.82 13.88
N LYS A 28 -6.46 55.18 12.94
CA LYS A 28 -6.82 53.78 13.07
C LYS A 28 -5.51 53.04 13.27
N ALA A 29 -5.24 52.59 14.47
CA ALA A 29 -4.25 51.56 14.69
C ALA A 29 -4.69 50.40 13.79
N GLU A 30 -3.96 50.15 12.73
CA GLU A 30 -4.11 48.95 11.93
C GLU A 30 -3.95 47.77 12.95
N ALA A 31 -4.99 46.99 13.10
CA ALA A 31 -4.92 45.82 13.98
C ALA A 31 -3.75 45.00 13.45
N ALA A 32 -2.70 44.88 14.27
CA ALA A 32 -1.53 44.08 13.90
C ALA A 32 -2.05 42.71 13.46
N SER A 33 -1.63 42.28 12.27
CA SER A 33 -1.97 40.94 11.80
C SER A 33 -1.59 39.93 12.87
N PRO A 34 -2.46 38.98 13.20
CA PRO A 34 -2.14 37.98 14.22
C PRO A 34 -0.82 37.31 13.88
N MET A 35 0.02 37.09 14.90
CA MET A 35 1.30 36.42 14.75
C MET A 35 1.09 35.04 14.10
N GLN A 36 1.81 34.78 13.01
CA GLN A 36 1.78 33.46 12.39
C GLN A 36 2.58 32.48 13.23
N ILE A 37 1.95 31.37 13.62
CA ILE A 37 2.56 30.33 14.43
C ILE A 37 2.50 29.02 13.65
N THR A 38 3.67 28.42 13.40
CA THR A 38 3.80 27.11 12.78
C THR A 38 4.18 26.10 13.85
N ALA A 39 3.42 25.03 14.00
CA ALA A 39 3.82 23.86 14.76
C ALA A 39 4.56 22.88 13.82
N ASN A 40 5.82 22.58 14.14
CA ASN A 40 6.59 21.54 13.46
C ASN A 40 6.39 20.22 14.20
N THR A 41 5.87 19.25 13.51
CA THR A 41 5.45 17.98 14.08
C THR A 41 6.02 16.80 13.30
N TYR A 42 5.96 15.62 13.90
CA TYR A 42 6.28 14.34 13.26
C TYR A 42 5.30 13.26 13.74
N ILE A 43 5.26 12.13 13.07
CA ILE A 43 4.45 10.99 13.52
C ILE A 43 5.34 10.11 14.40
N GLY A 44 5.02 10.06 15.69
CA GLY A 44 5.66 9.21 16.67
C GLY A 44 4.94 7.88 16.89
N ASP A 45 5.41 7.12 17.85
CA ASP A 45 4.91 5.77 18.16
C ASP A 45 3.40 5.75 18.50
N THR A 46 2.87 6.85 19.05
CA THR A 46 1.50 6.96 19.55
C THR A 46 0.71 8.08 18.90
N GLY A 47 1.17 8.61 17.80
CA GLY A 47 0.48 9.65 17.05
C GLY A 47 1.34 10.86 16.74
N ARG A 48 0.68 11.95 16.32
CA ARG A 48 1.36 13.18 15.92
C ARG A 48 1.94 13.89 17.15
N MET A 49 3.26 14.15 17.11
CA MET A 49 4.05 14.79 18.16
C MET A 49 4.54 16.15 17.67
N VAL A 50 4.53 17.18 18.52
CA VAL A 50 5.18 18.45 18.23
C VAL A 50 6.60 18.43 18.77
N GLU A 51 7.55 18.95 18.00
CA GLU A 51 8.96 19.07 18.37
C GLU A 51 9.46 20.53 18.42
N SER A 52 8.77 21.44 17.72
CA SER A 52 9.07 22.88 17.79
C SER A 52 7.89 23.74 17.31
N PHE A 53 7.96 25.02 17.67
CA PHE A 53 7.08 26.06 17.13
C PHE A 53 7.92 27.18 16.51
N ASP A 54 7.49 27.65 15.34
CA ASP A 54 8.08 28.83 14.69
C ASP A 54 7.09 30.00 14.79
N LEU A 55 7.53 31.09 15.42
CA LEU A 55 6.76 32.31 15.62
C LEU A 55 7.30 33.39 14.68
N GLN A 56 6.48 33.85 13.73
CA GLN A 56 6.82 34.98 12.86
C GLN A 56 6.61 36.28 13.61
N VAL A 57 7.68 36.95 13.99
CA VAL A 57 7.64 38.25 14.70
C VAL A 57 7.92 39.41 13.73
N SER A 58 7.54 40.61 14.11
CA SER A 58 7.77 41.82 13.30
C SER A 58 9.25 42.23 13.22
N SER A 59 10.01 42.01 14.29
CA SER A 59 11.44 42.29 14.36
C SER A 59 12.11 41.48 15.46
N ALA A 60 13.13 40.70 15.13
CA ALA A 60 13.93 39.95 16.10
C ALA A 60 14.63 40.86 17.11
N GLY A 61 15.05 42.09 16.68
CA GLY A 61 15.70 43.06 17.55
C GLY A 61 14.86 43.52 18.74
N SER A 62 13.52 43.41 18.65
CA SER A 62 12.61 43.75 19.76
C SER A 62 12.73 42.76 20.95
N TYR A 63 13.34 41.61 20.75
CA TYR A 63 13.43 40.49 21.69
C TYR A 63 14.87 40.12 22.03
N ALA A 64 15.80 41.10 21.99
CA ALA A 64 17.23 40.87 22.20
C ALA A 64 17.59 40.25 23.56
N ASP A 65 16.75 40.48 24.57
CA ASP A 65 16.93 39.95 25.94
C ASP A 65 16.07 38.71 26.22
N LEU A 66 15.40 38.13 25.22
CA LEU A 66 14.56 36.97 25.39
C LEU A 66 15.39 35.75 25.82
N ARG A 67 14.90 35.00 26.78
CA ARG A 67 15.53 33.80 27.32
C ARG A 67 14.55 32.61 27.22
N ALA A 68 15.11 31.42 27.10
CA ALA A 68 14.34 30.18 27.15
C ALA A 68 13.51 30.05 28.43
N SER A 69 14.09 30.49 29.57
CA SER A 69 13.40 30.49 30.86
C SER A 69 12.19 31.46 30.98
N ASP A 70 12.01 32.35 30.00
CA ASP A 70 10.86 33.22 29.96
C ASP A 70 9.59 32.49 29.47
N PHE A 71 9.75 31.29 28.87
CA PHE A 71 8.66 30.46 28.39
C PHE A 71 8.29 29.34 29.37
N VAL A 72 6.99 29.16 29.55
CA VAL A 72 6.40 28.04 30.30
C VAL A 72 5.38 27.35 29.43
N ILE A 73 5.50 26.03 29.29
CA ILE A 73 4.55 25.21 28.58
C ILE A 73 3.68 24.48 29.59
N THR A 74 2.36 24.69 29.50
CA THR A 74 1.37 23.99 30.31
C THR A 74 0.38 23.27 29.42
N GLY A 75 -0.14 22.16 29.87
CA GLY A 75 -1.11 21.42 29.07
C GLY A 75 -1.60 20.17 29.78
N ASN A 76 -2.64 19.60 29.22
CA ASN A 76 -3.04 18.25 29.52
C ASN A 76 -2.35 17.31 28.53
N PHE A 77 -1.28 16.69 28.98
CA PHE A 77 -0.50 15.73 28.19
C PHE A 77 -0.91 14.30 28.54
N ASP A 78 -2.21 14.13 28.89
CA ASP A 78 -2.77 12.84 29.24
C ASP A 78 -2.48 11.79 28.19
N GLY A 79 -2.07 10.72 28.70
CA GLY A 79 -2.13 9.49 27.98
C GLY A 79 -0.80 8.94 27.66
N TYR A 80 -0.15 8.28 27.38
CA TYR A 80 0.92 7.42 26.97
C TYR A 80 2.32 7.96 27.30
N PRO A 81 3.10 7.12 27.98
CA PRO A 81 2.73 5.81 28.49
C PRO A 81 2.08 5.86 29.87
N VAL A 82 1.30 4.85 30.22
CA VAL A 82 0.95 4.57 31.62
C VAL A 82 2.17 4.01 32.33
N ASN A 83 2.26 4.21 33.65
CA ASN A 83 3.28 3.59 34.47
C ASN A 83 2.95 2.11 34.79
N GLU A 84 3.82 1.43 35.51
CA GLU A 84 3.66 0.03 35.92
C GLU A 84 2.36 -0.25 36.71
N ASN A 85 1.77 0.79 37.33
CA ASN A 85 0.50 0.72 38.05
C ASN A 85 -0.72 1.00 37.14
N ASN A 86 -0.53 1.14 35.82
CA ASN A 86 -1.56 1.52 34.86
C ASN A 86 -2.12 2.95 35.07
N GLU A 87 -1.32 3.83 35.67
CA GLU A 87 -1.66 5.24 35.89
C GLU A 87 -1.07 6.08 34.74
N THR A 88 -1.84 7.06 34.28
CA THR A 88 -1.37 8.01 33.25
C THR A 88 -0.20 8.82 33.82
N VAL A 89 0.94 8.79 33.13
CA VAL A 89 2.10 9.61 33.48
C VAL A 89 1.87 11.01 32.93
N GLN A 90 1.63 11.98 33.81
CA GLN A 90 1.70 13.38 33.41
C GLN A 90 3.15 13.75 33.12
N ASN A 91 3.40 14.15 31.88
CA ASN A 91 4.69 14.76 31.54
C ASN A 91 4.65 16.21 32.02
N ASP A 92 5.39 16.50 33.08
CA ASP A 92 5.62 17.86 33.53
C ASP A 92 6.72 18.49 32.64
N TYR A 93 6.31 19.28 31.65
CA TYR A 93 7.24 19.91 30.71
C TYR A 93 7.94 21.14 31.29
N ALA A 94 7.58 21.57 32.51
CA ALA A 94 8.14 22.76 33.14
C ALA A 94 9.66 22.64 33.43
N ASP A 95 10.15 21.41 33.62
CA ASP A 95 11.54 21.18 34.01
C ASP A 95 12.50 20.90 32.85
N ASP A 96 12.01 20.60 31.64
CA ASP A 96 12.86 20.13 30.55
C ASP A 96 13.34 21.23 29.59
N GLY A 97 12.85 22.44 29.76
CA GLY A 97 13.33 23.63 29.07
C GLY A 97 12.93 23.75 27.60
N VAL A 98 12.94 24.97 27.14
CA VAL A 98 12.77 25.35 25.74
C VAL A 98 14.15 25.75 25.20
N GLU A 99 14.52 25.30 24.00
CA GLU A 99 15.69 25.81 23.29
C GLU A 99 15.24 26.88 22.28
N LEU A 100 15.92 28.04 22.26
CA LEU A 100 15.59 29.14 21.35
C LEU A 100 16.60 29.22 20.22
N SER A 101 16.11 29.46 19.02
CA SER A 101 16.94 29.83 17.87
C SER A 101 16.24 30.88 17.02
N TRP A 102 17.03 31.66 16.26
CA TRP A 102 16.55 32.71 15.40
C TRP A 102 17.00 32.48 13.96
N ALA A 103 16.09 32.67 13.03
CA ALA A 103 16.39 32.79 11.61
C ALA A 103 15.61 33.99 11.06
N ASP A 104 16.30 35.07 10.75
CA ASP A 104 15.68 36.35 10.38
C ASP A 104 14.70 36.85 11.48
N ASN A 105 13.43 36.96 11.15
CA ASN A 105 12.35 37.34 12.09
C ASN A 105 11.51 36.12 12.53
N ILE A 106 12.05 34.92 12.44
CA ILE A 106 11.40 33.71 12.94
C ILE A 106 12.10 33.30 14.25
N LEU A 107 11.33 33.26 15.32
CA LEU A 107 11.73 32.65 16.58
C LEU A 107 11.31 31.19 16.60
N SER A 108 12.26 30.29 16.65
CA SER A 108 12.01 28.87 16.81
C SER A 108 12.14 28.47 18.27
N LEU A 109 11.07 27.86 18.79
CA LEU A 109 10.98 27.27 20.12
C LEU A 109 11.03 25.75 19.97
N LYS A 110 12.21 25.14 20.17
CA LYS A 110 12.32 23.68 20.22
C LYS A 110 11.89 23.23 21.62
N VAL A 111 11.04 22.21 21.65
CA VAL A 111 10.44 21.69 22.89
C VAL A 111 10.74 20.21 23.04
N LYS A 112 10.67 19.68 24.26
CA LYS A 112 10.59 18.24 24.44
C LYS A 112 9.32 17.74 23.75
N PRO A 113 9.40 16.72 22.87
CA PRO A 113 8.24 16.31 22.10
C PRO A 113 7.06 15.89 22.97
N PHE A 114 5.88 16.41 22.64
CA PHE A 114 4.62 16.03 23.27
C PHE A 114 3.52 15.81 22.22
N LYS A 115 2.43 15.12 22.61
CA LYS A 115 1.36 14.76 21.70
C LYS A 115 0.58 15.98 21.23
N TYR A 116 0.54 16.21 19.91
CA TYR A 116 -0.13 17.34 19.29
C TYR A 116 -1.61 17.04 18.98
N SER A 117 -1.90 15.84 18.48
CA SER A 117 -3.26 15.39 18.13
C SER A 117 -3.35 13.86 18.20
N GLY A 118 -4.56 13.36 18.33
CA GLY A 118 -4.85 11.94 18.50
C GLY A 118 -5.18 11.59 19.96
N GLY A 119 -6.23 10.80 20.20
CA GLY A 119 -6.72 10.47 21.54
C GLY A 119 -7.40 11.66 22.28
N PRO A 120 -7.77 11.50 23.57
CA PRO A 120 -8.33 12.57 24.36
C PRO A 120 -7.26 13.65 24.55
N VAL A 121 -7.42 14.71 23.86
CA VAL A 121 -6.45 15.63 23.49
C VAL A 121 -5.86 16.62 24.36
N SER A 122 -4.77 16.86 24.13
CA SER A 122 -3.77 17.89 24.35
C SER A 122 -4.26 19.28 24.04
N ALA A 123 -4.90 19.92 25.02
CA ALA A 123 -4.86 21.37 25.10
C ALA A 123 -3.50 21.75 25.67
N PHE A 124 -2.81 22.65 25.02
CA PHE A 124 -1.57 23.22 25.56
C PHE A 124 -1.60 24.74 25.45
N ALA A 125 -0.82 25.40 26.31
CA ALA A 125 -0.53 26.80 26.22
C ALA A 125 0.97 27.03 26.44
N VAL A 126 1.53 27.90 25.63
CA VAL A 126 2.89 28.42 25.76
C VAL A 126 2.76 29.86 26.26
N THR A 127 3.26 30.14 27.44
CA THR A 127 3.20 31.48 28.03
C THR A 127 4.60 32.06 28.13
N ASN A 128 4.74 33.36 27.83
CA ASN A 128 5.95 34.11 28.04
C ASN A 128 5.72 35.21 29.09
N GLY A 129 6.41 35.13 30.21
CA GLY A 129 6.22 36.08 31.33
C GLY A 129 6.80 37.45 31.06
N ARG A 130 7.80 37.56 30.13
CA ARG A 130 8.48 38.81 29.81
C ARG A 130 7.86 39.54 28.62
N TYR A 131 7.45 38.77 27.60
CA TYR A 131 6.85 39.25 26.37
C TYR A 131 5.51 38.54 26.17
N PRO A 132 4.43 38.99 26.80
CA PRO A 132 3.12 38.32 26.77
C PRO A 132 2.57 38.12 25.36
N GLU A 133 2.96 38.96 24.38
CA GLU A 133 2.57 38.87 23.00
C GLU A 133 3.17 37.64 22.26
N LEU A 134 4.20 37.00 22.84
CA LEU A 134 4.75 35.74 22.36
C LEU A 134 4.03 34.50 22.95
N SER A 135 3.01 34.74 23.77
CA SER A 135 2.20 33.65 24.33
C SER A 135 1.15 33.19 23.34
N PHE A 136 0.90 31.89 23.31
CA PHE A 136 -0.07 31.27 22.41
C PHE A 136 -0.60 29.95 22.98
N ASN A 137 -1.64 29.44 22.39
CA ASN A 137 -2.22 28.13 22.68
C ASN A 137 -2.42 27.33 21.38
N LYS A 138 -2.97 26.14 21.50
CA LYS A 138 -3.21 25.26 20.35
C LYS A 138 -4.07 25.92 19.27
N GLU A 139 -5.09 26.64 19.67
CA GLU A 139 -6.02 27.34 18.78
C GLU A 139 -5.37 28.50 18.03
N SER A 140 -4.26 29.02 18.55
CA SER A 140 -3.48 30.10 17.94
C SER A 140 -2.54 29.59 16.84
N VAL A 141 -2.29 28.28 16.74
CA VAL A 141 -1.44 27.70 15.71
C VAL A 141 -2.14 27.84 14.35
N THR A 142 -1.48 28.54 13.41
CA THR A 142 -2.04 28.84 12.11
C THR A 142 -1.61 27.84 11.03
N VAL A 143 -0.44 27.19 11.21
CA VAL A 143 0.12 26.21 10.29
C VAL A 143 0.62 25.01 11.09
N VAL A 144 0.33 23.82 10.59
CA VAL A 144 0.92 22.57 11.10
C VAL A 144 1.70 21.94 9.96
N LYS A 145 3.00 21.80 10.14
CA LYS A 145 3.89 21.04 9.26
C LYS A 145 4.17 19.70 9.90
N THR A 146 4.03 18.62 9.17
CA THR A 146 4.30 17.27 9.70
C THR A 146 5.32 16.57 8.84
N ARG A 147 6.52 16.43 9.38
CA ARG A 147 7.61 15.73 8.71
C ARG A 147 7.14 14.34 8.28
N THR A 148 7.53 13.92 7.09
CA THR A 148 7.16 12.64 6.44
C THR A 148 5.68 12.56 6.02
N PHE A 149 4.73 13.02 6.86
CA PHE A 149 3.31 13.01 6.52
C PHE A 149 2.99 13.92 5.34
N ASP A 150 3.59 15.10 5.28
CA ASP A 150 3.33 16.10 4.22
C ASP A 150 3.81 15.62 2.84
N ASP A 151 4.63 14.57 2.79
CA ASP A 151 5.07 13.91 1.55
C ASP A 151 4.00 12.96 0.97
N PHE A 152 2.98 12.62 1.74
CA PHE A 152 1.92 11.72 1.30
C PHE A 152 0.80 12.46 0.56
N VAL A 153 0.62 12.13 -0.70
CA VAL A 153 -0.48 12.66 -1.52
C VAL A 153 -1.78 11.93 -1.18
N ALA A 154 -2.84 12.71 -0.92
CA ALA A 154 -4.17 12.16 -0.72
C ALA A 154 -4.82 11.77 -2.05
N GLY A 155 -5.51 10.64 -2.07
CA GLY A 155 -6.29 10.18 -3.21
C GLY A 155 -7.55 9.42 -2.79
N GLU A 156 -8.45 9.25 -3.74
CA GLU A 156 -9.59 8.34 -3.70
C GLU A 156 -9.47 7.44 -4.95
N PHE A 157 -9.65 6.15 -4.79
CA PHE A 157 -9.68 5.19 -5.88
C PHE A 157 -11.03 4.48 -5.92
N THR A 158 -11.61 4.33 -7.12
CA THR A 158 -12.85 3.60 -7.33
C THR A 158 -12.53 2.32 -8.10
N GLY A 159 -12.79 1.20 -7.48
CA GLY A 159 -12.59 -0.10 -8.10
C GLY A 159 -13.62 -0.43 -9.18
N THR A 160 -13.33 -1.46 -9.96
CA THR A 160 -14.24 -1.97 -11.02
C THR A 160 -15.55 -2.49 -10.45
N ASN A 161 -15.57 -2.91 -9.18
CA ASN A 161 -16.76 -3.30 -8.43
C ASN A 161 -17.61 -2.10 -7.95
N GLY A 162 -17.13 -0.86 -8.14
CA GLY A 162 -17.81 0.38 -7.77
C GLY A 162 -17.52 0.86 -6.35
N GLU A 163 -16.80 0.08 -5.54
CA GLU A 163 -16.38 0.50 -4.20
C GLU A 163 -15.27 1.54 -4.26
N LYS A 164 -15.22 2.40 -3.24
CA LYS A 164 -14.29 3.53 -3.15
C LYS A 164 -13.42 3.42 -1.93
N LEU A 165 -12.13 3.72 -2.10
CA LEU A 165 -11.14 3.73 -1.04
C LEU A 165 -10.38 5.05 -0.99
N ASN A 166 -10.38 5.68 0.17
CA ASN A 166 -9.46 6.77 0.45
C ASN A 166 -8.07 6.21 0.74
N TYR A 167 -7.05 6.87 0.21
CA TYR A 167 -5.68 6.48 0.45
C TYR A 167 -4.74 7.68 0.57
N ARG A 168 -3.60 7.44 1.20
CA ARG A 168 -2.43 8.30 1.15
C ARG A 168 -1.29 7.53 0.50
N LEU A 169 -0.63 8.16 -0.46
CA LEU A 169 0.45 7.55 -1.22
C LEU A 169 1.69 8.43 -1.18
N LYS A 170 2.80 7.86 -0.73
CA LYS A 170 4.14 8.42 -0.92
C LYS A 170 4.87 7.57 -1.95
N LEU A 171 5.19 8.15 -3.08
CA LEU A 171 6.10 7.56 -4.07
C LEU A 171 7.52 8.05 -3.82
N THR A 172 8.49 7.24 -4.18
CA THR A 172 9.90 7.68 -4.18
C THR A 172 10.16 8.60 -5.37
N GLU A 173 11.23 9.38 -5.28
CA GLU A 173 11.67 10.22 -6.41
C GLU A 173 12.47 9.42 -7.45
N SER A 174 12.77 8.17 -7.18
CA SER A 174 13.51 7.29 -8.08
C SER A 174 12.81 7.12 -9.42
N THR A 175 13.59 7.08 -10.48
CA THR A 175 13.10 6.75 -11.83
C THR A 175 12.99 5.24 -12.07
N ALA A 176 13.66 4.43 -11.26
CA ALA A 176 13.56 2.97 -11.29
C ALA A 176 12.42 2.49 -10.37
N PRO A 177 11.73 1.39 -10.71
CA PRO A 177 10.69 0.81 -9.85
C PRO A 177 11.23 0.48 -8.46
N GLN A 178 10.53 0.92 -7.41
CA GLN A 178 10.93 0.77 -6.01
C GLN A 178 9.98 -0.14 -5.24
N PRO A 179 10.39 -0.67 -4.07
CA PRO A 179 9.50 -1.41 -3.19
C PRO A 179 8.24 -0.63 -2.83
N LEU A 180 7.15 -1.36 -2.59
CA LEU A 180 5.91 -0.79 -2.07
C LEU A 180 5.55 -1.45 -0.74
N ILE A 181 5.37 -0.65 0.29
CA ILE A 181 4.70 -1.06 1.53
C ILE A 181 3.21 -0.73 1.41
N VAL A 182 2.36 -1.73 1.58
CA VAL A 182 0.91 -1.57 1.73
C VAL A 182 0.60 -1.61 3.22
N TRP A 183 0.26 -0.46 3.78
CA TRP A 183 -0.02 -0.29 5.21
C TRP A 183 -1.50 -0.48 5.50
N LEU A 184 -1.82 -1.39 6.42
CA LEU A 184 -3.16 -1.65 6.92
C LEU A 184 -3.27 -1.25 8.40
N HIS A 185 -4.03 -0.20 8.65
CA HIS A 185 -4.19 0.42 9.97
C HIS A 185 -5.03 -0.43 10.94
N GLY A 186 -4.99 -0.11 12.23
CA GLY A 186 -5.81 -0.72 13.27
C GLY A 186 -7.28 -0.27 13.25
N GLY A 187 -8.08 -0.84 14.13
CA GLY A 187 -9.53 -0.56 14.17
C GLY A 187 -9.90 0.86 14.62
N GLY A 188 -9.00 1.57 15.29
CA GLY A 188 -9.21 2.95 15.73
C GLY A 188 -9.07 4.01 14.65
N GLU A 189 -8.45 3.65 13.51
CA GLU A 189 -8.12 4.59 12.44
C GLU A 189 -9.10 4.52 11.25
N VAL A 190 -10.17 3.74 11.37
CA VAL A 190 -11.26 3.71 10.38
C VAL A 190 -11.88 5.09 10.22
N GLY A 191 -12.39 5.39 9.04
CA GLY A 191 -13.04 6.68 8.76
C GLY A 191 -12.96 7.08 7.31
N THR A 192 -13.29 8.35 7.05
CA THR A 192 -13.26 8.96 5.71
C THR A 192 -12.46 10.26 5.68
N ASP A 193 -11.77 10.58 6.78
CA ASP A 193 -10.97 11.80 6.90
C ASP A 193 -9.65 11.75 6.09
N ASN A 194 -9.24 10.56 5.68
CA ASN A 194 -8.00 10.29 4.98
C ASN A 194 -6.75 10.79 5.73
N LEU A 195 -6.78 10.72 7.08
CA LEU A 195 -5.74 11.22 7.98
C LEU A 195 -5.31 10.19 9.02
N LYS A 196 -6.27 9.58 9.73
CA LYS A 196 -5.99 8.73 10.90
C LYS A 196 -5.07 7.56 10.60
N GLN A 197 -5.19 6.94 9.42
CA GLN A 197 -4.33 5.83 9.00
C GLN A 197 -2.83 6.18 8.96
N LEU A 198 -2.51 7.48 9.01
CA LEU A 198 -1.12 7.98 9.04
C LEU A 198 -0.76 8.65 10.35
N THR A 199 -1.75 9.19 11.10
CA THR A 199 -1.47 10.13 12.19
C THR A 199 -1.57 9.55 13.59
N GLU A 200 -2.16 8.36 13.75
CA GLU A 200 -2.42 7.79 15.08
C GLU A 200 -1.28 6.91 15.61
N ASN A 201 -0.44 6.42 14.72
CA ASN A 201 0.80 5.70 15.04
C ASN A 201 1.81 5.80 13.90
N LYS A 202 3.03 5.34 14.14
CA LYS A 202 4.12 5.49 13.18
C LYS A 202 4.14 4.40 12.08
N GLY A 203 3.18 3.48 12.06
CA GLY A 203 3.24 2.30 11.20
C GLY A 203 3.33 2.58 9.70
N ALA A 204 2.69 3.64 9.21
CA ALA A 204 2.82 4.03 7.80
C ALA A 204 4.15 4.74 7.49
N VAL A 205 4.67 5.56 8.43
CA VAL A 205 5.85 6.40 8.19
C VAL A 205 7.17 5.73 8.58
N ALA A 206 7.13 4.67 9.39
CA ALA A 206 8.34 3.95 9.84
C ALA A 206 9.22 3.48 8.67
N TRP A 207 8.62 3.15 7.55
CA TRP A 207 9.29 2.65 6.35
C TRP A 207 10.09 3.75 5.65
N THR A 208 9.51 4.94 5.54
CA THR A 208 10.19 6.11 4.94
C THR A 208 11.27 6.66 5.88
N ASP A 209 11.02 6.61 7.20
CA ASP A 209 11.99 7.05 8.20
C ASP A 209 13.14 6.04 8.40
N SER A 210 12.98 4.81 7.90
CA SER A 210 14.00 3.75 7.96
C SER A 210 15.26 4.02 7.14
N GLY A 211 15.18 4.96 6.19
CA GLY A 211 16.26 5.25 5.22
C GLY A 211 16.25 4.34 3.97
N TYR A 212 15.28 3.45 3.84
CA TYR A 212 15.07 2.69 2.61
C TYR A 212 14.31 3.53 1.58
N ASP A 213 14.72 3.44 0.32
CA ASP A 213 14.01 4.05 -0.79
C ASP A 213 12.80 3.17 -1.13
N THR A 214 11.66 3.52 -0.56
CA THR A 214 10.41 2.75 -0.67
C THR A 214 9.20 3.65 -0.80
N SER A 215 8.25 3.22 -1.61
CA SER A 215 6.92 3.81 -1.69
C SER A 215 6.03 3.23 -0.58
N VAL A 216 5.05 4.01 -0.12
CA VAL A 216 4.09 3.58 0.90
C VAL A 216 2.68 3.93 0.46
N LEU A 217 1.81 2.94 0.41
CA LEU A 217 0.37 3.07 0.19
C LEU A 217 -0.35 2.81 1.53
N ALA A 218 -0.96 3.85 2.09
CA ALA A 218 -1.73 3.77 3.31
C ALA A 218 -3.22 4.00 2.99
N VAL A 219 -3.99 2.95 2.94
CA VAL A 219 -5.44 3.01 2.69
C VAL A 219 -6.19 3.26 3.99
N GLN A 220 -7.36 3.92 3.90
CA GLN A 220 -8.26 4.09 5.04
C GLN A 220 -9.58 3.36 4.79
N PHE A 221 -9.92 2.45 5.67
CA PHE A 221 -11.20 1.77 5.65
C PHE A 221 -12.29 2.67 6.24
N PRO A 222 -13.48 2.73 5.63
CA PRO A 222 -14.59 3.52 6.16
C PRO A 222 -15.12 2.96 7.50
N GLU A 223 -15.74 3.80 8.30
CA GLU A 223 -16.14 3.50 9.70
C GLU A 223 -17.01 2.25 9.85
N ASN A 224 -17.87 1.98 8.88
CA ASN A 224 -18.82 0.86 8.95
C ASN A 224 -18.19 -0.49 8.61
N TYR A 225 -16.95 -0.50 8.10
CA TYR A 225 -16.33 -1.66 7.46
C TYR A 225 -14.89 -1.85 7.92
N GLY A 226 -14.59 -1.76 9.19
CA GLY A 226 -13.23 -2.07 9.63
C GLY A 226 -12.74 -3.41 9.07
N TRP A 227 -11.43 -3.66 9.13
CA TRP A 227 -10.80 -4.97 8.81
C TRP A 227 -11.32 -6.10 9.72
N LYS A 228 -12.44 -5.87 10.35
CA LYS A 228 -13.02 -6.80 11.29
C LYS A 228 -13.36 -8.07 10.55
N ILE A 229 -12.79 -9.14 11.03
CA ILE A 229 -13.17 -10.47 10.61
C ILE A 229 -14.37 -10.83 11.43
N TYR A 230 -15.45 -11.02 10.76
CA TYR A 230 -16.66 -11.42 11.41
C TYR A 230 -17.10 -12.78 10.91
N ASN A 231 -17.78 -13.49 11.78
CA ASN A 231 -18.55 -14.66 11.45
C ASN A 231 -19.76 -14.35 10.53
N ASN A 232 -19.84 -13.13 10.02
CA ASN A 232 -20.90 -12.67 9.14
C ASN A 232 -20.44 -12.69 7.68
N PRO A 233 -21.08 -13.51 6.82
CA PRO A 233 -20.70 -13.62 5.40
C PRO A 233 -20.79 -12.31 4.62
N GLU A 234 -21.70 -11.40 4.99
CA GLU A 234 -21.88 -10.12 4.30
C GLU A 234 -20.69 -9.20 4.55
N GLU A 235 -20.23 -9.10 5.80
CA GLU A 235 -19.06 -8.29 6.15
C GLU A 235 -17.78 -8.86 5.56
N LEU A 236 -17.67 -10.19 5.49
CA LEU A 236 -16.54 -10.84 4.83
C LEU A 236 -16.52 -10.55 3.33
N SER A 237 -17.70 -10.57 2.67
CA SER A 237 -17.81 -10.22 1.26
C SER A 237 -17.32 -8.81 1.02
N LEU A 238 -17.81 -7.85 1.78
CA LEU A 238 -17.44 -6.44 1.65
C LEU A 238 -15.95 -6.18 1.88
N MET A 239 -15.34 -6.86 2.85
CA MET A 239 -13.90 -6.79 3.06
C MET A 239 -13.13 -7.30 1.82
N ARG A 240 -13.59 -8.37 1.18
CA ARG A 240 -13.01 -8.89 -0.06
C ARG A 240 -13.11 -7.88 -1.20
N ASP A 241 -14.25 -7.19 -1.31
CA ASP A 241 -14.47 -6.15 -2.32
C ASP A 241 -13.48 -4.99 -2.14
N TYR A 242 -13.21 -4.58 -0.90
CA TYR A 242 -12.18 -3.56 -0.63
C TYR A 242 -10.74 -4.05 -0.87
N PHE A 243 -10.43 -5.31 -0.65
CA PHE A 243 -9.13 -5.87 -1.04
C PHE A 243 -8.97 -5.95 -2.56
N GLU A 244 -10.07 -6.22 -3.29
CA GLU A 244 -10.07 -6.14 -4.75
C GLU A 244 -9.71 -4.73 -5.23
N VAL A 245 -10.37 -3.70 -4.68
CA VAL A 245 -10.06 -2.29 -4.98
C VAL A 245 -8.59 -1.95 -4.70
N GLN A 246 -8.04 -2.42 -3.57
CA GLN A 246 -6.63 -2.22 -3.24
C GLN A 246 -5.71 -2.94 -4.22
N ALA A 247 -6.03 -4.18 -4.60
CA ALA A 247 -5.25 -4.94 -5.57
C ALA A 247 -5.25 -4.27 -6.94
N GLU A 248 -6.38 -3.69 -7.36
CA GLU A 248 -6.48 -2.92 -8.60
C GLU A 248 -5.59 -1.66 -8.53
N LEU A 249 -5.66 -0.90 -7.44
CA LEU A 249 -4.79 0.28 -7.24
C LEU A 249 -3.30 -0.10 -7.25
N ILE A 250 -2.93 -1.20 -6.59
CA ILE A 250 -1.54 -1.69 -6.60
C ILE A 250 -1.11 -2.08 -8.02
N LYS A 251 -1.98 -2.76 -8.78
CA LYS A 251 -1.71 -3.11 -10.18
C LYS A 251 -1.51 -1.86 -11.05
N GLU A 252 -2.29 -0.79 -10.84
CA GLU A 252 -2.06 0.48 -11.54
C GLU A 252 -0.71 1.10 -11.19
N LEU A 253 -0.30 1.04 -9.92
CA LEU A 253 1.01 1.53 -9.49
C LEU A 253 2.16 0.72 -10.11
N ILE A 254 2.01 -0.60 -10.25
CA ILE A 254 2.96 -1.44 -10.98
C ILE A 254 3.04 -1.01 -12.44
N VAL A 255 1.88 -0.86 -13.11
CA VAL A 255 1.79 -0.45 -14.52
C VAL A 255 2.40 0.92 -14.76
N SER A 256 2.33 1.82 -13.79
CA SER A 256 2.97 3.15 -13.87
C SER A 256 4.52 3.10 -13.87
N GLY A 257 5.13 1.92 -13.66
CA GLY A 257 6.58 1.74 -13.57
C GLY A 257 7.20 2.30 -12.29
N LYS A 258 6.41 2.71 -11.31
CA LYS A 258 6.91 3.26 -10.04
C LYS A 258 7.18 2.19 -8.98
N VAL A 259 6.47 1.07 -9.07
CA VAL A 259 6.51 -0.02 -8.10
C VAL A 259 7.14 -1.26 -8.71
N ASP A 260 8.11 -1.86 -8.00
CA ASP A 260 8.70 -3.15 -8.36
C ASP A 260 7.69 -4.27 -8.01
N PRO A 261 7.13 -4.98 -9.00
CA PRO A 261 6.14 -6.03 -8.75
C PRO A 261 6.68 -7.19 -7.91
N ASN A 262 8.01 -7.32 -7.79
CA ASN A 262 8.65 -8.38 -7.00
C ASN A 262 8.97 -7.95 -5.55
N ARG A 263 8.69 -6.70 -5.18
CA ARG A 263 8.97 -6.14 -3.85
C ARG A 263 7.79 -5.37 -3.29
N ILE A 264 6.64 -6.02 -3.25
CA ILE A 264 5.42 -5.48 -2.65
C ILE A 264 5.19 -6.20 -1.33
N TYR A 265 4.99 -5.45 -0.27
CA TYR A 265 4.82 -6.00 1.08
C TYR A 265 3.53 -5.50 1.70
N VAL A 266 2.83 -6.35 2.44
CA VAL A 266 1.70 -5.92 3.25
C VAL A 266 2.06 -5.97 4.72
N VAL A 267 1.79 -4.88 5.43
CA VAL A 267 2.05 -4.74 6.86
C VAL A 267 0.79 -4.25 7.55
N GLY A 268 0.42 -4.88 8.63
CA GLY A 268 -0.77 -4.49 9.36
C GLY A 268 -0.69 -4.75 10.86
N VAL A 269 -1.45 -3.95 11.62
CA VAL A 269 -1.50 -4.04 13.08
C VAL A 269 -2.93 -4.22 13.57
N SER A 270 -3.14 -4.97 14.63
CA SER A 270 -4.46 -5.18 15.24
C SER A 270 -5.48 -5.68 14.20
N SER A 271 -6.57 -4.96 13.98
CA SER A 271 -7.53 -5.26 12.90
C SER A 271 -6.86 -5.31 11.53
N GLY A 272 -5.94 -4.38 11.24
CA GLY A 272 -5.14 -4.40 10.01
C GLY A 272 -4.18 -5.57 9.92
N GLY A 273 -3.73 -6.13 11.05
CA GLY A 273 -2.97 -7.38 11.09
C GLY A 273 -3.79 -8.57 10.60
N GLY A 274 -5.04 -8.68 11.07
CA GLY A 274 -5.99 -9.66 10.53
C GLY A 274 -6.29 -9.41 9.06
N GLY A 275 -6.44 -8.13 8.67
CA GLY A 275 -6.60 -7.71 7.28
C GLY A 275 -5.42 -8.13 6.40
N ALA A 276 -4.18 -7.95 6.87
CA ALA A 276 -2.99 -8.34 6.12
C ALA A 276 -2.96 -9.85 5.84
N LEU A 277 -3.28 -10.67 6.83
CA LEU A 277 -3.38 -12.12 6.62
C LEU A 277 -4.44 -12.47 5.57
N ARG A 278 -5.59 -11.81 5.60
CA ARG A 278 -6.67 -12.00 4.63
C ARG A 278 -6.29 -11.53 3.23
N PHE A 279 -5.62 -10.41 3.14
CA PHE A 279 -5.15 -9.89 1.84
C PHE A 279 -4.13 -10.84 1.21
N LEU A 280 -3.21 -11.39 2.03
CA LEU A 280 -2.30 -12.44 1.59
C LEU A 280 -3.03 -13.69 1.07
N THR A 281 -4.08 -14.15 1.76
CA THR A 281 -4.83 -15.35 1.32
C THR A 281 -5.64 -15.10 0.05
N GLN A 282 -6.08 -13.87 -0.19
CA GLN A 282 -6.84 -13.50 -1.38
C GLN A 282 -5.94 -13.24 -2.60
N TYR A 283 -4.73 -12.73 -2.38
CA TYR A 283 -3.77 -12.36 -3.44
C TYR A 283 -2.34 -12.80 -3.08
N PRO A 284 -2.09 -14.11 -2.88
CA PRO A 284 -0.78 -14.61 -2.44
C PRO A 284 0.34 -14.25 -3.42
N GLU A 285 0.02 -14.16 -4.72
CA GLU A 285 0.96 -13.83 -5.78
C GLU A 285 1.38 -12.35 -5.79
N LEU A 286 0.63 -11.47 -5.13
CA LEU A 286 0.90 -10.03 -5.15
C LEU A 286 2.07 -9.67 -4.25
N PHE A 287 2.25 -10.37 -3.12
CA PHE A 287 3.17 -9.95 -2.06
C PHE A 287 4.45 -10.76 -2.00
N ALA A 288 5.56 -10.06 -1.74
CA ALA A 288 6.88 -10.65 -1.53
C ALA A 288 7.13 -11.01 -0.05
N GLY A 289 6.33 -10.49 0.87
CA GLY A 289 6.43 -10.77 2.29
C GLY A 289 5.50 -9.90 3.13
N SER A 290 5.43 -10.20 4.42
CA SER A 290 4.53 -9.51 5.35
C SER A 290 5.09 -9.47 6.77
N ILE A 291 4.79 -8.39 7.50
CA ILE A 291 4.87 -8.32 8.97
C ILE A 291 3.46 -8.08 9.51
N ILE A 292 2.99 -8.99 10.34
CA ILE A 292 1.64 -9.02 10.92
C ILE A 292 1.75 -8.88 12.42
N VAL A 293 1.21 -7.80 12.99
CA VAL A 293 1.41 -7.48 14.40
C VAL A 293 0.09 -7.44 15.15
N ALA A 294 0.02 -8.10 16.30
CA ALA A 294 -1.14 -8.12 17.20
C ALA A 294 -2.46 -8.39 16.45
N ALA A 295 -2.42 -9.32 15.50
CA ALA A 295 -3.53 -9.56 14.59
C ALA A 295 -4.83 -9.87 15.33
N LYS A 296 -5.87 -9.11 15.00
CA LYS A 296 -7.21 -9.30 15.57
C LYS A 296 -8.00 -10.31 14.75
N ASP A 297 -8.76 -11.14 15.48
CA ASP A 297 -9.76 -12.05 14.89
C ASP A 297 -9.21 -12.89 13.76
N ALA A 298 -8.03 -13.46 14.00
CA ALA A 298 -7.53 -14.39 13.05
C ALA A 298 -8.49 -15.53 12.88
N VAL A 299 -8.37 -15.98 11.78
CA VAL A 299 -8.90 -17.11 11.08
C VAL A 299 -9.28 -18.30 11.97
N ALA A 300 -8.64 -18.52 13.12
CA ALA A 300 -8.99 -19.57 14.06
C ALA A 300 -10.42 -19.49 14.61
N ASP A 301 -10.91 -18.30 14.92
CA ASP A 301 -12.28 -18.11 15.40
C ASP A 301 -13.30 -18.19 14.26
N TYR A 302 -12.87 -17.83 13.05
CA TYR A 302 -13.72 -17.84 11.86
C TYR A 302 -13.98 -19.23 11.29
N THR A 303 -12.97 -20.10 11.27
CA THR A 303 -13.09 -21.41 10.63
C THR A 303 -13.67 -22.49 11.52
N GLY A 304 -13.63 -22.29 12.82
CA GLY A 304 -14.06 -23.27 13.81
C GLY A 304 -13.21 -24.56 13.82
N SER A 305 -12.18 -24.67 12.98
CA SER A 305 -11.26 -25.79 12.96
C SER A 305 -9.89 -25.43 12.40
N VAL A 306 -8.84 -26.04 12.96
CA VAL A 306 -7.45 -25.88 12.50
C VAL A 306 -7.27 -26.35 11.06
N ASP A 307 -7.94 -27.41 10.67
CA ASP A 307 -7.83 -27.97 9.31
C ASP A 307 -8.45 -27.05 8.27
N LYS A 308 -9.59 -26.44 8.58
CA LYS A 308 -10.21 -25.44 7.71
C LYS A 308 -9.30 -24.22 7.58
N PHE A 309 -8.70 -23.81 8.67
CA PHE A 309 -7.72 -22.73 8.71
C PHE A 309 -6.49 -23.02 7.82
N LYS A 310 -5.90 -24.20 7.95
CA LYS A 310 -4.80 -24.64 7.08
C LYS A 310 -5.20 -24.60 5.60
N SER A 311 -6.43 -24.99 5.27
CA SER A 311 -6.89 -24.98 3.88
C SER A 311 -6.96 -23.56 3.29
N GLU A 312 -7.22 -22.55 4.12
CA GLU A 312 -7.22 -21.14 3.67
C GLU A 312 -5.81 -20.59 3.47
N LEU A 313 -4.81 -21.11 4.22
CA LEU A 313 -3.42 -20.69 4.12
C LEU A 313 -2.60 -21.47 3.09
N LYS A 314 -3.19 -22.44 2.40
CA LYS A 314 -2.48 -23.39 1.50
C LYS A 314 -1.61 -22.72 0.44
N ASP A 315 -2.01 -21.54 -0.04
CA ASP A 315 -1.32 -20.80 -1.09
C ASP A 315 -0.22 -19.85 -0.54
N LEU A 316 0.02 -19.87 0.79
CA LEU A 316 1.06 -19.08 1.47
C LEU A 316 2.33 -19.86 1.80
N THR A 317 2.55 -21.03 1.20
CA THR A 317 3.71 -21.90 1.49
C THR A 317 5.06 -21.27 1.20
N ASP A 318 5.10 -20.34 0.24
CA ASP A 318 6.32 -19.67 -0.21
C ASP A 318 6.37 -18.18 0.12
N VAL A 319 5.34 -17.64 0.80
CA VAL A 319 5.28 -16.23 1.19
C VAL A 319 5.93 -16.04 2.56
N PRO A 320 7.02 -15.25 2.67
CA PRO A 320 7.63 -14.93 3.95
C PRO A 320 6.67 -14.11 4.82
N VAL A 321 6.35 -14.62 6.02
CA VAL A 321 5.46 -13.94 6.97
C VAL A 321 6.13 -13.88 8.34
N TRP A 322 6.24 -12.68 8.92
CA TRP A 322 6.67 -12.51 10.30
C TRP A 322 5.50 -12.09 11.18
N LEU A 323 5.09 -12.99 12.03
CA LEU A 323 4.01 -12.81 13.00
C LEU A 323 4.61 -12.29 14.32
N VAL A 324 4.02 -11.20 14.86
CA VAL A 324 4.46 -10.62 16.13
C VAL A 324 3.25 -10.39 17.03
N HIS A 325 3.36 -10.75 18.31
CA HIS A 325 2.29 -10.55 19.27
C HIS A 325 2.84 -10.38 20.69
N ALA A 326 2.10 -9.69 21.55
CA ALA A 326 2.36 -9.71 22.99
C ALA A 326 1.74 -10.96 23.62
N GLN A 327 2.46 -11.63 24.50
CA GLN A 327 2.01 -12.88 25.16
C GLN A 327 0.67 -12.70 25.88
N ASN A 328 0.54 -11.59 26.60
CA ASN A 328 -0.63 -11.24 27.40
C ASN A 328 -1.30 -9.97 26.84
N ASP A 329 -1.55 -9.94 25.53
CA ASP A 329 -2.29 -8.87 24.88
C ASP A 329 -3.73 -8.83 25.43
N PRO A 330 -4.17 -7.71 26.02
CA PRO A 330 -5.51 -7.64 26.63
C PRO A 330 -6.64 -7.39 25.61
N ILE A 331 -6.31 -7.08 24.36
CA ILE A 331 -7.28 -6.69 23.31
C ILE A 331 -7.44 -7.81 22.26
N THR A 332 -6.33 -8.44 21.86
CA THR A 332 -6.32 -9.49 20.84
C THR A 332 -5.58 -10.74 21.37
N ASP A 333 -6.13 -11.90 21.11
CA ASP A 333 -5.55 -13.15 21.61
C ASP A 333 -4.30 -13.54 20.83
N SER A 334 -3.18 -13.68 21.53
CA SER A 334 -1.89 -14.07 20.93
C SER A 334 -1.92 -15.46 20.26
N ARG A 335 -2.89 -16.33 20.60
CA ARG A 335 -3.13 -17.59 19.89
C ARG A 335 -3.38 -17.40 18.42
N THR A 336 -3.90 -16.24 18.01
CA THR A 336 -4.04 -15.87 16.61
C THR A 336 -2.71 -16.02 15.86
N SER A 337 -1.65 -15.43 16.37
CA SER A 337 -0.33 -15.49 15.75
C SER A 337 0.33 -16.87 15.89
N THR A 338 0.19 -17.54 17.04
CA THR A 338 0.78 -18.87 17.25
C THR A 338 0.13 -19.93 16.36
N LEU A 339 -1.20 -19.95 16.26
CA LEU A 339 -1.92 -20.89 15.39
C LEU A 339 -1.65 -20.62 13.90
N THR A 340 -1.54 -19.35 13.50
CA THR A 340 -1.17 -18.98 12.13
C THR A 340 0.23 -19.51 11.80
N TYR A 341 1.19 -19.31 12.70
CA TYR A 341 2.55 -19.81 12.54
C TYR A 341 2.60 -21.35 12.45
N GLU A 342 1.90 -22.03 13.35
CA GLU A 342 1.81 -23.51 13.34
C GLU A 342 1.17 -24.04 12.06
N ALA A 343 0.13 -23.36 11.57
CA ALA A 343 -0.52 -23.74 10.33
C ALA A 343 0.40 -23.53 9.11
N LEU A 344 1.06 -22.39 9.00
CA LEU A 344 2.00 -22.09 7.91
C LEU A 344 3.18 -23.09 7.90
N THR A 345 3.81 -23.31 9.04
CA THR A 345 4.92 -24.27 9.15
C THR A 345 4.46 -25.69 8.89
N GLY A 346 3.27 -26.05 9.36
CA GLY A 346 2.64 -27.35 9.09
C GLY A 346 2.26 -27.58 7.63
N LEU A 347 2.15 -26.51 6.82
CA LEU A 347 1.99 -26.56 5.37
C LEU A 347 3.34 -26.56 4.62
N GLY A 348 4.46 -26.45 5.32
CA GLY A 348 5.79 -26.45 4.74
C GLY A 348 6.38 -25.06 4.52
N ASN A 349 5.75 -23.98 4.99
CA ASN A 349 6.34 -22.64 4.91
C ASN A 349 7.54 -22.53 5.87
N ASN A 350 8.75 -22.61 5.30
CA ASN A 350 10.01 -22.52 6.04
C ASN A 350 10.48 -21.06 6.26
N GLN A 351 9.74 -20.09 5.73
CA GLN A 351 10.06 -18.67 5.82
C GLN A 351 9.20 -17.94 6.84
N ALA A 352 8.18 -18.63 7.40
CA ALA A 352 7.37 -18.09 8.47
C ALA A 352 8.20 -17.87 9.74
N LYS A 353 7.99 -16.73 10.40
CA LYS A 353 8.62 -16.37 11.68
C LYS A 353 7.56 -16.00 12.71
N LEU A 354 7.86 -16.24 13.97
CA LEU A 354 7.02 -15.86 15.10
C LEU A 354 7.86 -15.20 16.18
N THR A 355 7.41 -14.05 16.67
CA THR A 355 7.93 -13.37 17.85
C THR A 355 6.80 -13.14 18.83
N ILE A 356 6.93 -13.67 20.03
CA ILE A 356 6.00 -13.41 21.14
C ILE A 356 6.76 -12.62 22.20
N TYR A 357 6.35 -11.36 22.40
CA TYR A 357 6.93 -10.51 23.44
C TYR A 357 6.32 -10.86 24.79
N ASP A 358 7.17 -11.14 25.76
CA ASP A 358 6.74 -11.31 27.15
C ASP A 358 6.52 -9.99 27.88
N ASP A 359 5.90 -10.05 29.06
CA ASP A 359 5.60 -8.86 29.86
C ASP A 359 6.87 -8.13 30.33
N ALA A 360 7.98 -8.83 30.53
CA ALA A 360 9.23 -8.22 30.96
C ALA A 360 9.84 -7.37 29.84
N PHE A 361 9.83 -7.89 28.61
CA PHE A 361 10.25 -7.12 27.44
C PHE A 361 9.37 -5.91 27.22
N LEU A 362 8.03 -6.07 27.25
CA LEU A 362 7.11 -4.96 27.04
C LEU A 362 7.24 -3.89 28.13
N ALA A 363 7.44 -4.28 29.39
CA ALA A 363 7.72 -3.34 30.48
C ALA A 363 9.02 -2.56 30.24
N SER A 364 10.06 -3.18 29.68
CA SER A 364 11.29 -2.48 29.28
C SER A 364 11.07 -1.43 28.17
N GLN A 365 10.00 -1.59 27.38
CA GLN A 365 9.53 -0.65 26.37
C GLN A 365 8.49 0.35 26.92
N GLN A 366 8.24 0.36 28.22
CA GLN A 366 7.22 1.16 28.89
C GLN A 366 5.78 0.87 28.40
N LEU A 367 5.50 -0.35 28.00
CA LEU A 367 4.20 -0.82 27.55
C LEU A 367 3.53 -1.64 28.64
N TYR A 368 2.62 -1.01 29.38
CA TYR A 368 1.91 -1.59 30.51
C TYR A 368 0.40 -1.65 30.25
N GLY A 369 -0.33 -2.44 31.01
CA GLY A 369 -1.79 -2.53 30.92
C GLY A 369 -2.27 -2.79 29.50
N ASP A 370 -3.24 -2.00 29.05
CA ASP A 370 -3.82 -2.11 27.71
C ASP A 370 -2.82 -1.78 26.58
N PHE A 371 -1.74 -1.05 26.89
CA PHE A 371 -0.70 -0.74 25.92
C PHE A 371 0.21 -1.93 25.56
N ARG A 372 0.09 -3.06 26.25
CA ARG A 372 0.70 -4.32 25.78
C ARG A 372 0.17 -4.72 24.40
N HIS A 373 -1.04 -4.30 24.03
CA HIS A 373 -1.57 -4.46 22.68
C HIS A 373 -0.70 -3.75 21.64
N CYS A 374 -0.04 -2.65 22.01
CA CYS A 374 0.78 -1.86 21.10
C CYS A 374 2.15 -2.50 20.78
N SER A 375 2.20 -3.83 20.66
CA SER A 375 3.42 -4.58 20.32
C SER A 375 4.05 -4.17 18.97
N TRP A 376 3.35 -3.38 18.16
CA TRP A 376 3.92 -2.75 16.96
C TRP A 376 4.94 -1.64 17.25
N ILE A 377 4.93 -1.03 18.46
CA ILE A 377 5.92 -0.01 18.83
C ILE A 377 7.34 -0.56 18.75
N PRO A 378 7.71 -1.65 19.45
CA PRO A 378 9.03 -2.23 19.29
C PRO A 378 9.29 -2.74 17.87
N VAL A 379 8.28 -3.24 17.12
CA VAL A 379 8.45 -3.69 15.74
C VAL A 379 8.94 -2.55 14.83
N PHE A 380 8.25 -1.40 14.86
CA PHE A 380 8.59 -0.26 13.98
C PHE A 380 9.86 0.50 14.44
N ASN A 381 10.39 0.16 15.61
CA ASN A 381 11.68 0.66 16.11
C ASN A 381 12.81 -0.37 15.94
N ASP A 382 12.51 -1.61 15.56
CA ASP A 382 13.51 -2.65 15.32
C ASP A 382 14.00 -2.63 13.86
N LYS A 383 15.19 -2.07 13.66
CA LYS A 383 15.82 -2.00 12.33
C LYS A 383 16.03 -3.36 11.68
N ASN A 384 16.19 -4.44 12.47
CA ASN A 384 16.39 -5.78 11.92
C ASN A 384 15.08 -6.34 11.36
N MET A 385 13.94 -6.05 12.00
CA MET A 385 12.63 -6.44 11.46
C MET A 385 12.31 -5.69 10.16
N LEU A 386 12.59 -4.38 10.13
CA LEU A 386 12.40 -3.59 8.91
C LEU A 386 13.31 -4.09 7.78
N ALA A 387 14.60 -4.29 8.07
CA ALA A 387 15.58 -4.80 7.10
C ALA A 387 15.16 -6.17 6.54
N TRP A 388 14.73 -7.09 7.43
CA TRP A 388 14.27 -8.41 7.01
C TRP A 388 13.14 -8.33 5.97
N LEU A 389 12.19 -7.42 6.11
CA LEU A 389 11.11 -7.29 5.14
C LEU A 389 11.64 -6.88 3.76
N PHE A 390 12.55 -5.92 3.72
CA PHE A 390 13.14 -5.45 2.46
C PHE A 390 14.10 -6.45 1.80
N GLU A 391 14.60 -7.45 2.54
CA GLU A 391 15.35 -8.57 1.99
C GLU A 391 14.45 -9.56 1.23
N GLN A 392 13.13 -9.56 1.52
CA GLN A 392 12.21 -10.45 0.83
C GLN A 392 11.98 -9.95 -0.60
N LYS A 393 12.07 -10.88 -1.51
CA LYS A 393 11.81 -10.62 -2.92
C LYS A 393 11.11 -11.83 -3.49
N LYS A 394 10.02 -11.61 -4.19
CA LYS A 394 9.49 -12.71 -5.01
C LYS A 394 10.61 -13.21 -5.89
N PRO A 395 10.79 -14.51 -6.07
CA PRO A 395 11.68 -14.99 -7.10
C PRO A 395 11.37 -14.14 -8.33
N ALA A 396 12.39 -13.50 -8.93
CA ALA A 396 12.21 -12.90 -10.25
C ALA A 396 11.44 -13.94 -11.04
N ALA A 397 10.24 -13.58 -11.59
CA ALA A 397 9.37 -14.57 -12.21
C ALA A 397 10.30 -15.56 -12.89
N THR A 398 10.50 -16.67 -12.23
CA THR A 398 11.51 -17.65 -12.63
C THR A 398 11.01 -17.94 -14.01
N SER A 399 11.82 -17.70 -15.02
CA SER A 399 11.48 -18.00 -16.42
C SER A 399 10.58 -19.20 -16.34
N VAL A 400 9.27 -19.02 -16.62
CA VAL A 400 8.20 -19.96 -16.29
C VAL A 400 8.78 -21.34 -16.52
N SER A 401 9.21 -22.01 -15.42
CA SER A 401 9.79 -23.34 -15.51
C SER A 401 8.59 -24.23 -15.71
N LEU A 402 8.14 -24.24 -16.94
CA LEU A 402 7.10 -25.14 -17.38
C LEU A 402 7.58 -26.55 -17.03
N LEU A 403 6.77 -27.26 -16.27
CA LEU A 403 7.05 -28.67 -16.00
C LEU A 403 7.33 -29.35 -17.34
N GLN A 404 8.53 -29.87 -17.53
CA GLN A 404 9.04 -30.24 -18.87
C GLN A 404 8.09 -31.17 -19.63
N ASP A 405 7.42 -32.07 -18.93
CA ASP A 405 6.51 -33.06 -19.53
C ASP A 405 5.02 -32.65 -19.46
N ALA A 406 4.66 -31.55 -18.79
CA ALA A 406 3.29 -31.07 -18.70
C ALA A 406 2.87 -30.32 -19.98
N GLN A 407 1.58 -30.36 -20.28
CA GLN A 407 1.01 -29.53 -21.34
C GLN A 407 0.97 -28.07 -20.87
N VAL A 408 1.37 -27.16 -21.77
CA VAL A 408 1.41 -25.72 -21.46
C VAL A 408 0.09 -25.08 -21.77
N THR A 409 -0.46 -24.35 -20.79
CA THR A 409 -1.65 -23.55 -20.97
C THR A 409 -1.38 -22.27 -21.75
N ARG A 410 -2.44 -21.65 -22.26
CA ARG A 410 -2.34 -20.37 -22.97
C ARG A 410 -1.86 -19.24 -22.06
N ALA A 411 -2.25 -19.25 -20.78
CA ALA A 411 -1.80 -18.29 -19.76
C ALA A 411 -0.30 -18.45 -19.48
N GLU A 412 0.16 -19.67 -19.21
CA GLU A 412 1.58 -19.95 -18.98
C GLU A 412 2.46 -19.56 -20.16
N LEU A 413 2.02 -19.83 -21.39
CA LEU A 413 2.78 -19.40 -22.57
C LEU A 413 2.79 -17.87 -22.72
N ALA A 414 1.67 -17.19 -22.41
CA ALA A 414 1.62 -15.73 -22.43
C ALA A 414 2.60 -15.12 -21.42
N ALA A 415 2.69 -15.69 -20.21
CA ALA A 415 3.63 -15.27 -19.19
C ALA A 415 5.08 -15.45 -19.64
N LEU A 416 5.41 -16.63 -20.20
CA LEU A 416 6.76 -16.92 -20.71
C LEU A 416 7.17 -15.95 -21.86
N LEU A 417 6.27 -15.68 -22.80
CA LEU A 417 6.51 -14.74 -23.89
C LEU A 417 6.68 -13.31 -23.41
N ALA A 418 5.83 -12.85 -22.49
CA ALA A 418 5.91 -11.50 -21.95
C ALA A 418 7.24 -11.25 -21.23
N ASP A 419 7.70 -12.22 -20.43
CA ASP A 419 8.98 -12.16 -19.74
C ASP A 419 10.16 -12.19 -20.70
N GLN A 420 10.22 -13.16 -21.58
CA GLN A 420 11.39 -13.37 -22.43
C GLN A 420 11.52 -12.33 -23.56
N LEU A 421 10.41 -11.84 -24.08
CA LEU A 421 10.38 -10.79 -25.10
C LEU A 421 10.40 -9.38 -24.51
N LYS A 422 10.43 -9.25 -23.18
CA LYS A 422 10.39 -7.97 -22.47
C LYS A 422 9.27 -7.06 -22.98
N LEU A 423 8.06 -7.63 -23.11
CA LEU A 423 6.93 -6.91 -23.68
C LEU A 423 6.61 -5.68 -22.83
N SER A 424 6.36 -4.55 -23.52
CA SER A 424 6.04 -3.28 -22.88
C SER A 424 4.75 -3.38 -22.09
N GLU A 425 4.65 -2.50 -21.08
CA GLU A 425 3.44 -2.34 -20.28
C GLU A 425 2.23 -1.95 -21.15
N VAL A 426 1.06 -2.39 -20.70
CA VAL A 426 -0.21 -2.15 -21.40
C VAL A 426 -0.98 -1.06 -20.71
N ILE A 427 -1.19 0.04 -21.41
CA ILE A 427 -2.12 1.10 -20.97
C ILE A 427 -3.48 0.80 -21.62
N GLY A 428 -4.48 0.40 -20.82
CA GLY A 428 -5.84 0.24 -21.33
C GLY A 428 -6.69 -0.82 -20.61
N THR A 429 -8.01 -0.65 -20.73
CA THR A 429 -9.06 -1.48 -20.13
C THR A 429 -9.55 -2.61 -21.05
N ASP A 430 -8.84 -2.91 -22.14
CA ASP A 430 -9.22 -3.95 -23.09
C ASP A 430 -8.82 -5.33 -22.56
N ILE A 431 -9.62 -5.84 -21.66
CA ILE A 431 -9.45 -7.12 -20.97
C ILE A 431 -10.33 -8.23 -21.56
N TYR A 432 -9.87 -9.47 -21.42
CA TYR A 432 -10.72 -10.63 -21.65
C TYR A 432 -11.54 -10.90 -20.37
N THR A 433 -12.82 -11.25 -20.54
CA THR A 433 -13.72 -11.43 -19.38
C THR A 433 -13.36 -12.64 -18.51
N ASP A 434 -12.61 -13.58 -19.05
CA ASP A 434 -12.18 -14.82 -18.38
C ASP A 434 -10.74 -14.74 -17.81
N THR A 435 -10.10 -13.56 -17.85
CA THR A 435 -8.74 -13.38 -17.31
C THR A 435 -8.65 -12.41 -16.14
N VAL A 436 -9.75 -11.77 -15.78
CA VAL A 436 -9.82 -10.68 -14.78
C VAL A 436 -9.16 -11.04 -13.44
N ASN A 437 -9.15 -12.33 -13.07
CA ASN A 437 -8.55 -12.83 -11.83
C ASN A 437 -7.40 -13.82 -12.10
N SER A 438 -6.90 -13.89 -13.34
CA SER A 438 -5.75 -14.74 -13.64
C SER A 438 -4.45 -14.06 -13.20
N PRO A 439 -3.54 -14.76 -12.53
CA PRO A 439 -2.19 -14.25 -12.24
C PRO A 439 -1.45 -13.76 -13.50
N GLU A 440 -1.77 -14.34 -14.66
CA GLU A 440 -1.16 -14.02 -15.95
C GLU A 440 -1.91 -12.93 -16.74
N ASP A 441 -2.95 -12.30 -16.17
CA ASP A 441 -3.77 -11.30 -16.88
C ASP A 441 -2.91 -10.18 -17.49
N LEU A 442 -1.93 -9.65 -16.75
CA LEU A 442 -1.02 -8.65 -17.26
C LEU A 442 -0.24 -9.17 -18.47
N ALA A 443 0.33 -10.36 -18.39
CA ALA A 443 1.09 -10.98 -19.48
C ALA A 443 0.18 -11.26 -20.71
N ILE A 444 -1.06 -11.67 -20.46
CA ILE A 444 -2.06 -11.88 -21.52
C ILE A 444 -2.36 -10.57 -22.25
N ARG A 445 -2.56 -9.47 -21.52
CA ARG A 445 -2.78 -8.14 -22.10
C ARG A 445 -1.57 -7.61 -22.84
N GLN A 446 -0.36 -7.83 -22.33
CA GLN A 446 0.89 -7.48 -23.01
C GLN A 446 0.99 -8.20 -24.36
N ASN A 447 0.74 -9.51 -24.38
CA ASN A 447 0.72 -10.29 -25.63
C ASN A 447 -0.37 -9.83 -26.61
N LYS A 448 -1.56 -9.48 -26.12
CA LYS A 448 -2.64 -8.92 -26.93
C LYS A 448 -2.23 -7.60 -27.58
N THR A 449 -1.71 -6.68 -26.80
CA THR A 449 -1.27 -5.35 -27.24
C THR A 449 -0.10 -5.45 -28.24
N ALA A 450 0.85 -6.33 -27.98
CA ALA A 450 1.94 -6.62 -28.90
C ALA A 450 1.49 -7.35 -30.18
N GLY A 451 0.22 -7.77 -30.26
CA GLY A 451 -0.31 -8.51 -31.40
C GLY A 451 0.22 -9.95 -31.52
N ILE A 452 0.81 -10.49 -30.44
CA ILE A 452 1.44 -11.80 -30.39
C ILE A 452 0.41 -12.90 -30.16
N MET A 453 -0.36 -12.81 -29.09
CA MET A 453 -1.46 -13.73 -28.79
C MET A 453 -2.81 -13.00 -28.83
N LYS A 454 -3.82 -13.70 -29.34
CA LYS A 454 -5.20 -13.19 -29.43
C LYS A 454 -6.15 -14.11 -28.68
N GLY A 455 -7.31 -13.56 -28.30
CA GLY A 455 -8.41 -14.36 -27.76
C GLY A 455 -8.93 -15.40 -28.75
N THR A 456 -9.72 -16.31 -28.22
CA THR A 456 -10.34 -17.41 -28.99
C THR A 456 -11.69 -17.03 -29.59
N GLY A 457 -12.18 -15.83 -29.29
CA GLY A 457 -13.48 -15.29 -29.70
C GLY A 457 -14.38 -14.95 -28.52
N ALA A 458 -15.48 -14.27 -28.79
CA ALA A 458 -16.49 -13.87 -27.80
C ALA A 458 -15.95 -13.12 -26.56
N GLY A 459 -14.82 -12.41 -26.70
CA GLY A 459 -14.20 -11.70 -25.57
C GLY A 459 -13.45 -12.59 -24.58
N LEU A 460 -13.18 -13.85 -24.95
CA LEU A 460 -12.50 -14.84 -24.12
C LEU A 460 -11.06 -15.08 -24.59
N PHE A 461 -10.18 -15.29 -23.63
CA PHE A 461 -8.80 -15.74 -23.86
C PHE A 461 -8.66 -17.26 -23.73
N ASN A 462 -9.46 -17.86 -22.86
CA ASN A 462 -9.37 -19.27 -22.44
C ASN A 462 -7.99 -19.61 -21.85
N PRO A 463 -7.63 -19.02 -20.68
CA PRO A 463 -6.29 -19.10 -20.09
C PRO A 463 -5.84 -20.54 -19.83
N ASP A 464 -6.73 -21.41 -19.37
CA ASP A 464 -6.43 -22.79 -18.97
C ASP A 464 -6.36 -23.80 -20.11
N LEU A 465 -6.71 -23.40 -21.32
CA LEU A 465 -6.62 -24.32 -22.47
C LEU A 465 -5.17 -24.57 -22.86
N ALA A 466 -4.84 -25.84 -23.11
CA ALA A 466 -3.54 -26.22 -23.63
C ALA A 466 -3.29 -25.61 -25.02
N VAL A 467 -2.07 -25.09 -25.22
CA VAL A 467 -1.61 -24.56 -26.52
C VAL A 467 -1.32 -25.71 -27.47
N THR A 468 -1.84 -25.62 -28.69
CA THR A 468 -1.49 -26.59 -29.75
C THR A 468 -0.29 -26.15 -30.58
N ARG A 469 0.37 -27.08 -31.26
CA ARG A 469 1.51 -26.79 -32.13
C ARG A 469 1.16 -25.83 -33.28
N ALA A 470 -0.08 -25.93 -33.80
CA ALA A 470 -0.56 -24.98 -34.82
C ALA A 470 -0.71 -23.55 -34.24
N GLN A 471 -1.18 -23.41 -33.01
CA GLN A 471 -1.23 -22.11 -32.32
C GLN A 471 0.16 -21.58 -32.07
N LEU A 472 1.12 -22.43 -31.68
CA LEU A 472 2.51 -22.03 -31.48
C LEU A 472 3.13 -21.48 -32.79
N ALA A 473 2.83 -22.08 -33.93
CA ALA A 473 3.27 -21.59 -35.24
C ALA A 473 2.68 -20.19 -35.56
N MET A 474 1.41 -19.97 -35.23
CA MET A 474 0.78 -18.64 -35.39
C MET A 474 1.44 -17.59 -34.50
N ILE A 475 1.76 -17.96 -33.26
CA ILE A 475 2.48 -17.10 -32.34
C ILE A 475 3.87 -16.73 -32.87
N ALA A 476 4.62 -17.71 -33.39
CA ALA A 476 5.91 -17.46 -34.04
C ALA A 476 5.80 -16.45 -35.19
N ASP A 477 4.81 -16.63 -36.03
CA ASP A 477 4.55 -15.74 -37.16
C ASP A 477 4.19 -14.32 -36.73
N ASN A 478 3.40 -14.21 -35.66
CA ASN A 478 3.05 -12.92 -35.05
C ASN A 478 4.29 -12.22 -34.49
N VAL A 479 5.14 -12.91 -33.72
CA VAL A 479 6.38 -12.35 -33.17
C VAL A 479 7.30 -11.88 -34.31
N MET A 480 7.56 -12.71 -35.31
CA MET A 480 8.39 -12.33 -36.46
C MET A 480 7.88 -11.08 -37.18
N ARG A 481 6.56 -10.93 -37.29
CA ARG A 481 5.92 -9.73 -37.87
C ARG A 481 6.09 -8.48 -37.03
N THR A 482 5.89 -8.58 -35.74
CA THR A 482 5.92 -7.43 -34.82
C THR A 482 7.34 -6.94 -34.56
N THR A 483 8.34 -7.84 -34.61
CA THR A 483 9.75 -7.50 -34.41
C THR A 483 10.46 -7.04 -35.71
N GLY A 484 9.75 -6.96 -36.84
CA GLY A 484 10.34 -6.51 -38.11
C GLY A 484 11.35 -7.47 -38.71
N GLN A 485 11.42 -8.70 -38.25
CA GLN A 485 12.25 -9.72 -38.86
C GLN A 485 11.78 -9.95 -40.31
N LYS A 486 12.73 -9.97 -41.28
CA LYS A 486 12.42 -10.21 -42.68
C LYS A 486 11.67 -11.53 -42.78
N GLN A 487 10.39 -11.47 -43.07
CA GLN A 487 9.63 -12.63 -43.45
C GLN A 487 10.26 -13.18 -44.75
N ALA A 488 10.57 -14.47 -44.77
CA ALA A 488 10.85 -15.12 -46.03
C ALA A 488 9.62 -14.91 -46.90
N SER A 489 9.79 -14.20 -48.03
CA SER A 489 8.75 -13.92 -49.02
C SER A 489 8.02 -15.22 -49.34
N SER A 490 6.68 -15.23 -49.25
CA SER A 490 5.75 -16.30 -49.56
C SER A 490 6.42 -17.66 -49.92
N VAL A 491 6.86 -18.36 -48.87
CA VAL A 491 7.36 -19.72 -49.09
C VAL A 491 6.13 -20.61 -49.13
N ALA A 492 5.77 -21.03 -50.34
CA ALA A 492 4.95 -22.22 -50.53
C ALA A 492 5.57 -23.30 -49.62
N ASN A 493 4.77 -23.87 -48.70
CA ASN A 493 5.14 -24.81 -47.66
C ASN A 493 6.36 -25.68 -48.07
N PRO A 494 7.58 -25.37 -47.56
CA PRO A 494 8.79 -26.04 -48.06
C PRO A 494 8.86 -27.51 -47.62
N VAL A 495 8.04 -27.87 -46.61
CA VAL A 495 7.86 -29.24 -46.13
C VAL A 495 6.37 -29.55 -46.20
N ALA A 496 5.97 -30.35 -47.17
CA ALA A 496 4.58 -30.81 -47.31
C ALA A 496 4.26 -31.84 -46.23
N PHE A 497 3.88 -31.36 -45.03
CA PHE A 497 3.38 -32.25 -43.97
C PHE A 497 2.03 -32.82 -44.41
N LYS A 498 1.85 -34.13 -44.35
CA LYS A 498 0.65 -34.84 -44.78
C LYS A 498 -0.59 -34.47 -43.97
N ASP A 499 -0.38 -34.06 -42.71
CA ASP A 499 -1.41 -33.67 -41.75
C ASP A 499 -1.69 -32.14 -41.72
N VAL A 500 -1.03 -31.37 -42.63
CA VAL A 500 -1.25 -29.93 -42.81
C VAL A 500 -1.60 -29.66 -44.29
N PRO A 501 -2.86 -29.87 -44.69
CA PRO A 501 -3.29 -29.57 -46.04
C PRO A 501 -3.20 -28.07 -46.36
N ASN A 502 -3.06 -27.70 -47.65
CA ASN A 502 -2.94 -26.29 -48.06
C ASN A 502 -4.06 -25.37 -47.61
N GLY A 503 -5.24 -25.92 -47.27
CA GLY A 503 -6.36 -25.16 -46.70
C GLY A 503 -6.40 -25.12 -45.18
N HIS A 504 -5.39 -25.68 -44.50
CA HIS A 504 -5.34 -25.61 -43.04
C HIS A 504 -5.08 -24.16 -42.58
N TRP A 505 -5.83 -23.67 -41.62
CA TRP A 505 -5.80 -22.28 -41.16
C TRP A 505 -4.43 -21.76 -40.71
N ALA A 506 -3.53 -22.65 -40.27
CA ALA A 506 -2.18 -22.33 -39.83
C ALA A 506 -1.09 -22.75 -40.87
N SER A 507 -1.45 -23.22 -42.06
CA SER A 507 -0.48 -23.81 -43.01
C SER A 507 0.67 -22.87 -43.37
N GLU A 508 0.36 -21.59 -43.63
CA GLU A 508 1.35 -20.58 -43.95
C GLU A 508 2.27 -20.26 -42.75
N ALA A 509 1.70 -20.12 -41.57
CA ALA A 509 2.45 -19.85 -40.34
C ALA A 509 3.38 -21.03 -39.98
N ILE A 510 2.90 -22.26 -40.16
CA ILE A 510 3.71 -23.48 -40.01
C ILE A 510 4.88 -23.46 -41.01
N GLY A 511 4.61 -23.19 -42.29
CA GLY A 511 5.64 -23.09 -43.31
C GLY A 511 6.72 -22.06 -42.98
N ARG A 512 6.32 -20.84 -42.56
CA ARG A 512 7.25 -19.78 -42.17
C ARG A 512 8.04 -20.11 -40.90
N SER A 513 7.40 -20.68 -39.89
CA SER A 513 8.06 -21.06 -38.62
C SER A 513 9.08 -22.18 -38.83
N VAL A 514 8.79 -23.15 -39.72
CA VAL A 514 9.71 -24.23 -40.08
C VAL A 514 10.86 -23.69 -40.94
N ALA A 515 10.57 -22.86 -41.94
CA ALA A 515 11.61 -22.22 -42.78
C ALA A 515 12.55 -21.33 -41.96
N ALA A 516 12.02 -20.68 -40.92
CA ALA A 516 12.81 -19.92 -39.95
C ALA A 516 13.56 -20.83 -38.95
N GLY A 517 13.35 -22.14 -38.93
CA GLY A 517 13.96 -23.06 -37.94
C GLY A 517 13.52 -22.80 -36.49
N ILE A 518 12.35 -22.21 -36.32
CA ILE A 518 11.75 -21.98 -35.00
C ILE A 518 10.97 -23.21 -34.53
N LEU A 519 10.28 -23.85 -35.47
CA LEU A 519 9.58 -25.11 -35.25
C LEU A 519 10.07 -26.18 -36.25
N ASN A 520 9.92 -27.43 -35.83
CA ASN A 520 10.18 -28.58 -36.70
C ASN A 520 8.93 -29.44 -36.81
N GLY A 521 8.88 -30.32 -37.82
CA GLY A 521 7.88 -31.38 -37.84
C GLY A 521 8.00 -32.30 -36.62
N ASP A 522 6.91 -32.92 -36.24
CA ASP A 522 6.89 -34.02 -35.26
C ASP A 522 7.61 -35.25 -35.84
N SER A 523 7.57 -35.38 -37.13
CA SER A 523 8.38 -36.29 -37.95
C SER A 523 8.71 -35.65 -39.30
N ALA A 524 9.43 -36.36 -40.16
CA ALA A 524 9.75 -35.88 -41.48
C ALA A 524 8.51 -35.60 -42.37
N THR A 525 7.34 -36.16 -42.05
CA THR A 525 6.12 -36.05 -42.86
C THR A 525 4.90 -35.57 -42.09
N GLN A 526 5.00 -35.34 -40.80
CA GLN A 526 3.91 -34.90 -39.95
C GLN A 526 4.32 -33.72 -39.06
N PHE A 527 3.46 -32.76 -38.92
CA PHE A 527 3.62 -31.59 -38.02
C PHE A 527 2.92 -31.78 -36.68
N ALA A 528 1.89 -32.61 -36.64
CA ALA A 528 0.99 -32.79 -35.49
C ALA A 528 0.30 -31.48 -35.00
N PRO A 529 -0.46 -30.75 -35.87
CA PRO A 529 -0.95 -29.40 -35.61
C PRO A 529 -1.85 -29.29 -34.38
N ASN A 530 -2.60 -30.34 -34.04
CA ASN A 530 -3.51 -30.36 -32.94
C ASN A 530 -2.91 -30.95 -31.65
N ARG A 531 -1.68 -31.41 -31.67
CA ARG A 531 -1.00 -31.93 -30.48
C ARG A 531 -0.71 -30.81 -29.52
N PRO A 532 -1.06 -30.97 -28.22
CA PRO A 532 -0.65 -30.02 -27.17
C PRO A 532 0.87 -29.89 -27.08
N VAL A 533 1.33 -28.70 -26.76
CA VAL A 533 2.74 -28.35 -26.57
C VAL A 533 3.15 -28.68 -25.14
N THR A 534 4.32 -29.29 -24.98
CA THR A 534 4.91 -29.53 -23.66
C THR A 534 5.73 -28.32 -23.17
N GLY A 535 6.02 -28.27 -21.87
CA GLY A 535 6.85 -27.22 -21.28
C GLY A 535 8.24 -27.14 -21.91
N ALA A 536 8.87 -28.28 -22.18
CA ALA A 536 10.16 -28.34 -22.85
C ALA A 536 10.09 -27.74 -24.27
N GLU A 537 9.03 -28.04 -25.03
CA GLU A 537 8.82 -27.48 -26.36
C GLU A 537 8.57 -25.98 -26.35
N ALA A 538 7.76 -25.48 -25.37
CA ALA A 538 7.48 -24.05 -25.23
C ALA A 538 8.75 -23.28 -24.84
N THR A 539 9.54 -23.77 -23.89
CA THR A 539 10.81 -23.17 -23.49
C THR A 539 11.76 -23.09 -24.67
N LYS A 540 11.96 -24.21 -25.40
CA LYS A 540 12.81 -24.26 -26.58
C LYS A 540 12.35 -23.33 -27.69
N PHE A 541 11.04 -23.23 -27.88
CA PHE A 541 10.42 -22.32 -28.84
C PHE A 541 10.76 -20.86 -28.53
N VAL A 542 10.61 -20.43 -27.25
CA VAL A 542 10.90 -19.05 -26.85
C VAL A 542 12.39 -18.74 -26.93
N GLU A 543 13.28 -19.67 -26.54
CA GLU A 543 14.73 -19.53 -26.75
C GLU A 543 15.10 -19.29 -28.21
N LEU A 544 14.47 -20.03 -29.14
CA LEU A 544 14.72 -19.87 -30.56
C LEU A 544 14.18 -18.56 -31.14
N LEU A 545 13.09 -18.05 -30.58
CA LEU A 545 12.54 -16.73 -30.90
C LEU A 545 13.47 -15.61 -30.43
N THR A 546 13.89 -15.64 -29.15
CA THR A 546 14.73 -14.60 -28.54
C THR A 546 16.16 -14.59 -29.06
N GLY A 547 16.72 -15.74 -29.33
CA GLY A 547 18.07 -15.86 -29.91
C GLY A 547 18.22 -15.32 -31.34
N ARG A 548 17.12 -14.86 -31.95
CA ARG A 548 17.07 -14.31 -33.32
C ARG A 548 16.73 -12.81 -33.35
N MET A 549 16.37 -12.21 -32.19
CA MET A 549 16.15 -10.78 -32.03
C MET A 549 17.43 -10.05 -31.70
#